data_dfe2487025b63c572064197db56c47f5
#
_entry.id   dfe2487025b63c572064197db56c47f5
#
_cell.length_a   1.000
_cell.length_b   1.000
_cell.length_c   1.000
_cell.angle_alpha   90.00
_cell.angle_beta   90.00
_cell.angle_gamma   90.00
#
_symmetry.space_group_name_H-M   'P 1'
#
loop_
_entity.id
_entity.type
_entity.pdbx_description
1 polymer ?
#
loop_
_entity_poly.entity_id
_entity_poly.type
_entity_poly.pdbx_seq_one_letter_code
_entity_poly.pdbx_strand_id
1 'polypeptide(L)'
;RRTLLRSNGFSDDYLEPHYFCPLCQDTGYVDGQKCSCFKKSEVELLYTQSNLKEILKKENFEHFSFDWYSDTMKNEATGLTARETAKRAYNTARNFVDDFDKRAQNLFLYGSTGVGKTFLSHCIASELLKTAHCVLYFSAFDLFDRLAQTAFSRKSETDPGDDFILDCDLLIIDDLLSLIHI
;
A
#
# COMPACT_ATOMS: atom_id res chain seq x y z
N ARG A 1 -31.28 34.47 7.66
CA ARG A 1 -30.70 33.52 6.69
C ARG A 1 -31.35 32.13 6.80
N ARG A 2 -31.39 31.49 7.99
CA ARG A 2 -32.01 30.16 8.22
C ARG A 2 -33.52 30.14 7.91
N THR A 3 -34.24 31.20 8.24
CA THR A 3 -35.68 31.33 7.97
C THR A 3 -35.99 31.35 6.47
N LEU A 4 -35.12 31.98 5.68
CA LEU A 4 -35.23 32.04 4.21
C LEU A 4 -34.92 30.68 3.56
N LEU A 5 -34.02 29.89 4.10
CA LEU A 5 -33.75 28.53 3.60
C LEU A 5 -34.95 27.63 3.84
N ARG A 6 -35.52 27.62 5.05
CA ARG A 6 -36.71 26.82 5.38
C ARG A 6 -37.93 27.19 4.53
N SER A 7 -38.17 28.50 4.31
CA SER A 7 -39.33 28.94 3.51
C SER A 7 -39.22 28.55 2.03
N ASN A 8 -38.00 28.22 1.55
CA ASN A 8 -37.75 27.73 0.18
C ASN A 8 -37.48 26.22 0.12
N GLY A 9 -37.73 25.47 1.23
CA GLY A 9 -37.63 24.01 1.25
C GLY A 9 -36.18 23.46 1.41
N PHE A 10 -35.24 24.31 1.77
CA PHE A 10 -33.85 23.90 2.01
C PHE A 10 -33.62 23.63 3.50
N SER A 11 -32.69 22.71 3.81
CA SER A 11 -32.24 22.43 5.17
C SER A 11 -31.46 23.62 5.77
N ASP A 12 -31.40 23.71 7.11
CA ASP A 12 -30.69 24.78 7.81
C ASP A 12 -29.18 24.81 7.51
N ASP A 13 -28.63 23.68 7.14
CA ASP A 13 -27.22 23.42 6.82
C ASP A 13 -26.89 23.48 5.31
N TYR A 14 -27.88 23.79 4.47
CA TYR A 14 -27.72 23.81 3.01
C TYR A 14 -26.56 24.68 2.51
N LEU A 15 -26.23 25.72 3.24
CA LEU A 15 -25.11 26.62 2.90
C LEU A 15 -23.83 26.31 3.72
N GLU A 16 -23.86 25.27 4.53
CA GLU A 16 -22.65 24.86 5.25
C GLU A 16 -21.76 24.05 4.29
N PRO A 17 -20.46 24.33 4.24
CA PRO A 17 -19.55 23.57 3.39
C PRO A 17 -19.45 22.13 3.90
N HIS A 18 -19.65 21.18 2.99
CA HIS A 18 -19.42 19.76 3.26
C HIS A 18 -18.04 19.37 2.72
N TYR A 19 -17.17 18.95 3.61
CA TYR A 19 -15.81 18.55 3.25
C TYR A 19 -15.70 17.02 3.16
N PHE A 20 -15.03 16.53 2.12
CA PHE A 20 -14.66 15.11 2.00
C PHE A 20 -13.62 14.72 3.05
N CYS A 21 -12.69 15.61 3.33
CA CYS A 21 -11.70 15.44 4.40
C CYS A 21 -11.97 16.43 5.53
N PRO A 22 -12.47 15.99 6.70
CA PRO A 22 -12.73 16.88 7.82
C PRO A 22 -11.46 17.46 8.45
N LEU A 23 -10.29 16.80 8.25
CA LEU A 23 -9.01 17.23 8.83
C LEU A 23 -8.46 18.47 8.13
N CYS A 24 -8.38 18.46 6.82
CA CYS A 24 -7.83 19.58 6.04
C CYS A 24 -8.89 20.44 5.37
N GLN A 25 -10.16 20.11 5.51
CA GLN A 25 -11.28 20.79 4.83
C GLN A 25 -11.04 20.93 3.32
N ASP A 26 -10.59 19.82 2.70
CA ASP A 26 -10.30 19.67 1.26
C ASP A 26 -9.17 20.56 0.72
N THR A 27 -8.41 21.22 1.60
CA THR A 27 -7.22 21.99 1.19
C THR A 27 -6.01 21.12 0.85
N GLY A 28 -6.01 19.86 1.27
CA GLY A 28 -4.89 18.93 1.13
C GLY A 28 -3.76 19.13 2.14
N TYR A 29 -3.80 20.17 2.96
CA TYR A 29 -2.73 20.54 3.90
C TYR A 29 -3.28 20.82 5.30
N VAL A 30 -2.51 20.45 6.33
CA VAL A 30 -2.74 20.77 7.75
C VAL A 30 -1.43 21.28 8.32
N ASP A 31 -1.41 22.49 8.87
CA ASP A 31 -0.21 23.13 9.45
C ASP A 31 1.02 23.17 8.52
N GLY A 32 0.77 23.33 7.21
CA GLY A 32 1.80 23.36 6.18
C GLY A 32 2.33 22.00 5.74
N GLN A 33 1.82 20.91 6.31
CA GLN A 33 2.15 19.54 5.92
C GLN A 33 1.04 18.92 5.06
N LYS A 34 1.41 17.99 4.15
CA LYS A 34 0.44 17.25 3.35
C LYS A 34 -0.49 16.44 4.24
N CYS A 35 -1.78 16.62 4.08
CA CYS A 35 -2.79 15.83 4.76
C CYS A 35 -2.79 14.39 4.24
N SER A 36 -3.22 13.45 5.08
CA SER A 36 -3.35 12.03 4.70
C SER A 36 -4.23 11.82 3.46
N CYS A 37 -5.28 12.62 3.29
CA CYS A 37 -6.14 12.55 2.10
C CYS A 37 -5.38 12.91 0.81
N PHE A 38 -4.48 13.90 0.87
CA PHE A 38 -3.65 14.31 -0.28
C PHE A 38 -2.63 13.22 -0.62
N LYS A 39 -1.91 12.71 0.40
CA LYS A 39 -0.97 11.57 0.23
C LYS A 39 -1.67 10.36 -0.40
N LYS A 40 -2.88 10.03 0.06
CA LYS A 40 -3.68 8.95 -0.49
C LYS A 40 -4.03 9.16 -1.96
N SER A 41 -4.39 10.39 -2.35
CA SER A 41 -4.71 10.71 -3.74
C SER A 41 -3.49 10.61 -4.66
N GLU A 42 -2.30 11.03 -4.19
CA GLU A 42 -1.04 10.86 -4.93
C GLU A 42 -0.74 9.38 -5.18
N VAL A 43 -0.87 8.53 -4.14
CA VAL A 43 -0.65 7.08 -4.24
C VAL A 43 -1.69 6.43 -5.14
N GLU A 44 -2.96 6.82 -5.04
CA GLU A 44 -4.03 6.28 -5.90
C GLU A 44 -3.78 6.60 -7.38
N LEU A 45 -3.23 7.77 -7.69
CA LEU A 45 -2.83 8.14 -9.05
C LEU A 45 -1.71 7.22 -9.58
N LEU A 46 -0.67 6.94 -8.76
CA LEU A 46 0.41 6.01 -9.12
C LEU A 46 -0.12 4.59 -9.38
N TYR A 47 -1.04 4.09 -8.55
CA TYR A 47 -1.66 2.78 -8.74
C TYR A 47 -2.54 2.70 -9.97
N THR A 48 -3.22 3.79 -10.34
CA THR A 48 -4.03 3.84 -11.55
C THR A 48 -3.13 3.70 -12.80
N GLN A 49 -1.96 4.31 -12.78
CA GLN A 49 -0.98 4.21 -13.87
C GLN A 49 -0.33 2.82 -13.96
N SER A 50 -0.15 2.11 -12.85
CA SER A 50 0.55 0.81 -12.79
C SER A 50 -0.35 -0.42 -12.96
N ASN A 51 -1.64 -0.28 -13.22
CA ASN A 51 -2.62 -1.40 -13.24
C ASN A 51 -2.71 -2.19 -11.91
N LEU A 52 -2.01 -1.77 -10.87
CA LEU A 52 -1.93 -2.50 -9.60
C LEU A 52 -3.30 -2.60 -8.91
N LYS A 53 -4.14 -1.58 -9.06
CA LYS A 53 -5.50 -1.57 -8.49
C LYS A 53 -6.35 -2.78 -8.95
N GLU A 54 -6.23 -3.16 -10.21
CA GLU A 54 -6.95 -4.34 -10.76
C GLU A 54 -6.34 -5.66 -10.28
N ILE A 55 -5.02 -5.70 -10.07
CA ILE A 55 -4.32 -6.86 -9.52
C ILE A 55 -4.77 -7.08 -8.07
N LEU A 56 -4.78 -6.06 -7.24
CA LEU A 56 -5.16 -6.14 -5.82
C LEU A 56 -6.62 -6.58 -5.61
N LYS A 57 -7.52 -6.36 -6.56
CA LYS A 57 -8.89 -6.91 -6.50
C LYS A 57 -8.90 -8.44 -6.60
N LYS A 58 -7.93 -9.02 -7.30
CA LYS A 58 -7.83 -10.47 -7.54
C LYS A 58 -6.86 -11.13 -6.57
N GLU A 59 -5.81 -10.44 -6.19
CA GLU A 59 -4.74 -10.93 -5.33
C GLU A 59 -4.86 -10.29 -3.94
N ASN A 60 -5.65 -10.91 -3.09
CA ASN A 60 -5.92 -10.50 -1.71
C ASN A 60 -6.10 -11.74 -0.84
N PHE A 61 -6.23 -11.57 0.47
CA PHE A 61 -6.36 -12.70 1.41
C PHE A 61 -7.61 -13.55 1.18
N GLU A 62 -8.68 -13.02 0.60
CA GLU A 62 -9.91 -13.77 0.31
C GLU A 62 -9.72 -14.76 -0.83
N HIS A 63 -8.84 -14.44 -1.79
CA HIS A 63 -8.54 -15.27 -2.94
C HIS A 63 -7.30 -16.15 -2.76
N PHE A 64 -6.64 -16.09 -1.60
CA PHE A 64 -5.48 -16.93 -1.32
C PHE A 64 -5.92 -18.38 -1.11
N SER A 65 -5.46 -19.32 -1.96
CA SER A 65 -5.77 -20.73 -1.83
C SER A 65 -4.55 -21.53 -1.39
N PHE A 66 -4.77 -22.42 -0.40
CA PHE A 66 -3.76 -23.38 0.05
C PHE A 66 -3.71 -24.64 -0.81
N ASP A 67 -4.61 -24.82 -1.79
CA ASP A 67 -4.71 -26.03 -2.63
C ASP A 67 -3.55 -26.16 -3.61
N TRP A 68 -2.86 -25.04 -3.89
CA TRP A 68 -1.65 -25.03 -4.71
C TRP A 68 -0.41 -25.59 -3.99
N TYR A 69 -0.47 -25.86 -2.69
CA TYR A 69 0.66 -26.28 -1.89
C TYR A 69 0.54 -27.75 -1.49
N SER A 70 1.61 -28.52 -1.74
CA SER A 70 1.65 -29.96 -1.42
C SER A 70 1.61 -30.23 0.09
N ASP A 71 0.81 -31.23 0.49
CA ASP A 71 0.77 -31.75 1.84
C ASP A 71 1.81 -32.86 2.09
N THR A 72 2.45 -33.38 1.03
CA THR A 72 3.34 -34.53 1.11
C THR A 72 4.81 -34.15 0.99
N MET A 73 5.12 -33.09 0.23
CA MET A 73 6.50 -32.61 0.05
C MET A 73 6.94 -31.85 1.29
N LYS A 74 7.89 -32.40 2.03
CA LYS A 74 8.50 -31.77 3.20
C LYS A 74 9.82 -31.13 2.86
N ASN A 75 10.06 -29.97 3.45
CA ASN A 75 11.37 -29.33 3.43
C ASN A 75 12.28 -30.07 4.44
N GLU A 76 13.43 -30.56 3.99
CA GLU A 76 14.37 -31.34 4.80
C GLU A 76 14.90 -30.54 6.02
N ALA A 77 15.11 -29.23 5.85
CA ALA A 77 15.66 -28.39 6.92
C ALA A 77 14.63 -28.06 8.03
N THR A 78 13.33 -27.94 7.67
CA THR A 78 12.28 -27.52 8.60
C THR A 78 11.34 -28.62 9.03
N GLY A 79 11.30 -29.74 8.28
CA GLY A 79 10.36 -30.83 8.46
C GLY A 79 8.91 -30.49 8.08
N LEU A 80 8.64 -29.27 7.64
CA LEU A 80 7.31 -28.79 7.30
C LEU A 80 6.95 -29.12 5.85
N THR A 81 5.67 -29.38 5.62
CA THR A 81 5.15 -29.45 4.26
C THR A 81 5.08 -28.09 3.60
N ALA A 82 4.97 -28.05 2.27
CA ALA A 82 4.78 -26.82 1.52
C ALA A 82 3.52 -26.07 1.99
N ARG A 83 2.42 -26.79 2.25
CA ARG A 83 1.17 -26.22 2.75
C ARG A 83 1.30 -25.66 4.17
N GLU A 84 2.00 -26.34 5.07
CA GLU A 84 2.27 -25.84 6.43
C GLU A 84 3.12 -24.58 6.39
N THR A 85 4.14 -24.54 5.51
CA THR A 85 4.97 -23.33 5.31
C THR A 85 4.14 -22.16 4.77
N ALA A 86 3.27 -22.41 3.78
CA ALA A 86 2.37 -21.40 3.24
C ALA A 86 1.39 -20.86 4.30
N LYS A 87 0.82 -21.74 5.15
CA LYS A 87 -0.04 -21.33 6.27
C LYS A 87 0.69 -20.44 7.27
N ARG A 88 1.95 -20.75 7.59
CA ARG A 88 2.77 -19.92 8.48
C ARG A 88 3.03 -18.54 7.85
N ALA A 89 3.42 -18.51 6.58
CA ALA A 89 3.66 -17.25 5.86
C ALA A 89 2.38 -16.39 5.78
N TYR A 90 1.24 -17.01 5.46
CA TYR A 90 -0.07 -16.34 5.45
C TYR A 90 -0.42 -15.74 6.81
N ASN A 91 -0.29 -16.53 7.90
CA ASN A 91 -0.59 -16.05 9.24
C ASN A 91 0.36 -14.92 9.66
N THR A 92 1.64 -15.00 9.29
CA THR A 92 2.60 -13.93 9.54
C THR A 92 2.20 -12.65 8.80
N ALA A 93 1.77 -12.75 7.53
CA ALA A 93 1.29 -11.61 6.75
C ALA A 93 0.00 -11.00 7.33
N ARG A 94 -0.93 -11.84 7.82
CA ARG A 94 -2.14 -11.36 8.52
C ARG A 94 -1.80 -10.63 9.81
N ASN A 95 -0.97 -11.23 10.65
CA ASN A 95 -0.53 -10.60 11.91
C ASN A 95 0.21 -9.28 11.66
N PHE A 96 0.99 -9.20 10.57
CA PHE A 96 1.66 -7.97 10.17
C PHE A 96 0.64 -6.85 9.91
N VAL A 97 -0.44 -7.15 9.19
CA VAL A 97 -1.52 -6.18 8.94
C VAL A 97 -2.28 -5.84 10.23
N ASP A 98 -2.66 -6.82 11.04
CA ASP A 98 -3.45 -6.65 12.25
C ASP A 98 -2.70 -5.84 13.35
N ASP A 99 -1.37 -5.90 13.33
CA ASP A 99 -0.50 -5.20 14.28
C ASP A 99 0.19 -3.96 13.67
N PHE A 100 -0.17 -3.57 12.45
CA PHE A 100 0.53 -2.54 11.69
C PHE A 100 0.65 -1.21 12.45
N ASP A 101 -0.45 -0.72 13.01
CA ASP A 101 -0.49 0.52 13.78
C ASP A 101 0.12 0.40 15.20
N LYS A 102 0.31 -0.83 15.68
CA LYS A 102 0.77 -1.08 17.05
C LYS A 102 2.29 -1.23 17.16
N ARG A 103 2.93 -1.66 16.07
CA ARG A 103 4.36 -1.98 16.06
C ARG A 103 5.02 -1.57 14.75
N ALA A 104 6.11 -0.81 14.86
CA ALA A 104 7.02 -0.65 13.74
C ALA A 104 7.77 -1.96 13.51
N GLN A 105 7.52 -2.62 12.38
CA GLN A 105 8.18 -3.88 12.01
C GLN A 105 8.40 -3.97 10.51
N ASN A 106 9.41 -4.72 10.11
CA ASN A 106 9.67 -5.04 8.71
C ASN A 106 9.33 -6.51 8.46
N LEU A 107 8.79 -6.81 7.28
CA LEU A 107 8.52 -8.16 6.83
C LEU A 107 9.42 -8.50 5.65
N PHE A 108 10.10 -9.64 5.72
CA PHE A 108 10.92 -10.14 4.64
C PHE A 108 10.38 -11.47 4.13
N LEU A 109 9.90 -11.50 2.89
CA LEU A 109 9.38 -12.68 2.22
C LEU A 109 10.49 -13.29 1.34
N TYR A 110 10.90 -14.52 1.64
CA TYR A 110 11.93 -15.22 0.88
C TYR A 110 11.49 -16.64 0.51
N GLY A 111 12.10 -17.21 -0.51
CA GLY A 111 11.81 -18.55 -1.02
C GLY A 111 11.93 -18.61 -2.54
N SER A 112 11.77 -19.80 -3.11
CA SER A 112 11.87 -20.06 -4.54
C SER A 112 10.85 -19.24 -5.35
N THR A 113 11.09 -19.12 -6.66
CA THR A 113 10.12 -18.49 -7.57
C THR A 113 8.80 -19.27 -7.59
N GLY A 114 7.67 -18.56 -7.69
CA GLY A 114 6.34 -19.17 -7.79
C GLY A 114 5.72 -19.64 -6.47
N VAL A 115 6.38 -19.45 -5.31
CA VAL A 115 5.82 -19.89 -4.01
C VAL A 115 4.80 -18.90 -3.39
N GLY A 116 4.41 -17.84 -4.10
CA GLY A 116 3.36 -16.91 -3.66
C GLY A 116 3.84 -15.70 -2.87
N LYS A 117 5.14 -15.34 -2.90
CA LYS A 117 5.66 -14.15 -2.21
C LYS A 117 4.96 -12.86 -2.67
N THR A 118 4.96 -12.59 -3.97
CA THR A 118 4.29 -11.45 -4.60
C THR A 118 2.80 -11.43 -4.28
N PHE A 119 2.14 -12.59 -4.30
CA PHE A 119 0.73 -12.68 -3.92
C PHE A 119 0.49 -12.25 -2.47
N LEU A 120 1.33 -12.69 -1.51
CA LEU A 120 1.24 -12.24 -0.12
C LEU A 120 1.54 -10.75 0.05
N SER A 121 2.49 -10.20 -0.71
CA SER A 121 2.75 -8.75 -0.74
C SER A 121 1.52 -7.97 -1.22
N HIS A 122 0.84 -8.46 -2.26
CA HIS A 122 -0.41 -7.89 -2.75
C HIS A 122 -1.54 -8.01 -1.72
N CYS A 123 -1.63 -9.14 -0.99
CA CYS A 123 -2.60 -9.28 0.11
C CYS A 123 -2.41 -8.20 1.18
N ILE A 124 -1.17 -7.98 1.63
CA ILE A 124 -0.84 -6.94 2.61
C ILE A 124 -1.19 -5.56 2.09
N ALA A 125 -0.76 -5.23 0.85
CA ALA A 125 -1.08 -3.94 0.23
C ALA A 125 -2.59 -3.71 0.14
N SER A 126 -3.35 -4.72 -0.30
CA SER A 126 -4.81 -4.64 -0.44
C SER A 126 -5.50 -4.31 0.89
N GLU A 127 -5.10 -4.95 2.00
CA GLU A 127 -5.72 -4.71 3.30
C GLU A 127 -5.35 -3.33 3.86
N LEU A 128 -4.09 -2.93 3.81
CA LEU A 128 -3.65 -1.64 4.34
C LEU A 128 -4.24 -0.46 3.54
N LEU A 129 -4.43 -0.62 2.23
CA LEU A 129 -5.14 0.40 1.43
C LEU A 129 -6.62 0.54 1.82
N LYS A 130 -7.29 -0.54 2.24
CA LYS A 130 -8.67 -0.50 2.74
C LYS A 130 -8.77 0.32 4.05
N THR A 131 -7.73 0.26 4.89
CA THR A 131 -7.64 0.99 6.16
C THR A 131 -7.04 2.39 6.03
N ALA A 132 -6.97 2.91 4.80
CA ALA A 132 -6.52 4.27 4.47
C ALA A 132 -5.02 4.54 4.70
N HIS A 133 -4.19 3.50 4.80
CA HIS A 133 -2.73 3.66 4.82
C HIS A 133 -2.18 4.02 3.44
N CYS A 134 -1.10 4.79 3.45
CA CYS A 134 -0.32 5.12 2.27
C CYS A 134 0.66 3.98 1.98
N VAL A 135 0.31 3.10 1.05
CA VAL A 135 1.17 1.98 0.65
C VAL A 135 1.81 2.28 -0.69
N LEU A 136 3.11 2.09 -0.82
CA LEU A 136 3.83 2.16 -2.10
C LEU A 136 4.33 0.78 -2.48
N TYR A 137 4.17 0.45 -3.76
CA TYR A 137 4.60 -0.83 -4.32
C TYR A 137 5.51 -0.59 -5.52
N PHE A 138 6.76 -1.05 -5.43
CA PHE A 138 7.74 -0.96 -6.50
C PHE A 138 8.40 -2.32 -6.75
N SER A 139 8.73 -2.59 -8.00
CA SER A 139 9.83 -3.52 -8.25
C SER A 139 11.14 -2.89 -7.77
N ALA A 140 12.11 -3.72 -7.40
CA ALA A 140 13.40 -3.20 -7.01
C ALA A 140 14.04 -2.35 -8.13
N PHE A 141 13.88 -2.77 -9.39
CA PHE A 141 14.38 -2.03 -10.55
C PHE A 141 13.76 -0.63 -10.64
N ASP A 142 12.42 -0.53 -10.59
CA ASP A 142 11.72 0.76 -10.71
C ASP A 142 12.08 1.71 -9.55
N LEU A 143 12.22 1.17 -8.34
CA LEU A 143 12.62 1.97 -7.18
C LEU A 143 14.03 2.55 -7.36
N PHE A 144 15.00 1.71 -7.73
CA PHE A 144 16.38 2.16 -7.91
C PHE A 144 16.54 3.12 -9.10
N ASP A 145 15.84 2.87 -10.21
CA ASP A 145 15.83 3.77 -11.36
C ASP A 145 15.31 5.16 -10.97
N ARG A 146 14.22 5.20 -10.22
CA ARG A 146 13.63 6.43 -9.71
C ARG A 146 14.59 7.17 -8.75
N LEU A 147 15.16 6.47 -7.78
CA LEU A 147 16.12 7.05 -6.85
C LEU A 147 17.38 7.58 -7.57
N ALA A 148 17.84 6.87 -8.61
CA ALA A 148 18.96 7.32 -9.43
C ALA A 148 18.61 8.60 -10.20
N GLN A 149 17.45 8.66 -10.84
CA GLN A 149 16.99 9.86 -11.55
C GLN A 149 16.96 11.08 -10.63
N THR A 150 16.47 10.90 -9.40
CA THR A 150 16.44 11.99 -8.40
C THR A 150 17.82 12.41 -7.95
N ALA A 151 18.72 11.44 -7.71
CA ALA A 151 20.09 11.73 -7.28
C ALA A 151 20.90 12.47 -8.35
N PHE A 152 20.63 12.22 -9.65
CA PHE A 152 21.32 12.86 -10.77
C PHE A 152 20.62 14.12 -11.28
N SER A 153 19.32 14.28 -11.02
CA SER A 153 18.62 15.54 -11.29
C SER A 153 19.17 16.61 -10.35
N ARG A 154 19.83 17.62 -10.89
CA ARG A 154 20.20 18.79 -10.09
C ARG A 154 18.93 19.33 -9.45
N LYS A 155 18.87 19.28 -8.12
CA LYS A 155 17.75 19.82 -7.32
C LYS A 155 17.40 21.21 -7.81
N SER A 156 16.33 21.34 -8.55
CA SER A 156 15.55 22.56 -8.52
C SER A 156 14.78 22.51 -7.19
N GLU A 157 14.92 23.50 -6.34
CA GLU A 157 14.31 23.62 -5.00
C GLU A 157 12.77 23.51 -4.98
N THR A 158 12.15 23.17 -6.12
CA THR A 158 10.70 23.17 -6.35
C THR A 158 10.15 21.82 -6.82
N ASP A 159 10.96 20.75 -6.90
CA ASP A 159 10.46 19.44 -7.33
C ASP A 159 10.14 18.56 -6.11
N PRO A 160 8.84 18.37 -5.76
CA PRO A 160 8.42 17.56 -4.61
C PRO A 160 8.56 16.05 -4.86
N GLY A 161 9.45 15.67 -5.81
CA GLY A 161 9.40 14.41 -6.53
C GLY A 161 9.55 13.13 -5.71
N ASP A 162 10.30 13.10 -4.59
CA ASP A 162 10.61 11.83 -3.90
C ASP A 162 10.25 11.78 -2.41
N ASP A 163 9.78 12.88 -1.85
CA ASP A 163 9.37 12.94 -0.45
C ASP A 163 8.24 11.94 -0.13
N PHE A 164 7.43 11.55 -1.15
CA PHE A 164 6.35 10.58 -0.96
C PHE A 164 6.85 9.16 -0.64
N ILE A 165 8.07 8.76 -1.08
CA ILE A 165 8.66 7.46 -0.74
C ILE A 165 8.99 7.42 0.76
N LEU A 166 9.48 8.54 1.31
CA LEU A 166 9.80 8.67 2.73
C LEU A 166 8.55 8.88 3.60
N ASP A 167 7.49 9.40 2.99
CA ASP A 167 6.25 9.76 3.66
C ASP A 167 5.19 8.64 3.65
N CYS A 168 5.46 7.51 2.99
CA CYS A 168 4.51 6.39 2.96
C CYS A 168 4.51 5.62 4.29
N ASP A 169 3.37 5.02 4.62
CA ASP A 169 3.23 4.17 5.81
C ASP A 169 3.88 2.80 5.58
N LEU A 170 3.80 2.27 4.35
CA LEU A 170 4.43 1.02 3.94
C LEU A 170 5.05 1.14 2.55
N LEU A 171 6.33 0.78 2.44
CA LEU A 171 7.02 0.57 1.18
C LEU A 171 7.19 -0.93 0.94
N ILE A 172 6.63 -1.44 -0.15
CA ILE A 172 6.81 -2.82 -0.62
C ILE A 172 7.79 -2.79 -1.78
N ILE A 173 8.86 -3.57 -1.65
CA ILE A 173 9.87 -3.75 -2.69
C ILE A 173 9.83 -5.21 -3.12
N ASP A 174 9.38 -5.46 -4.35
CA ASP A 174 9.31 -6.80 -4.92
C ASP A 174 10.49 -7.06 -5.86
N ASP A 175 10.75 -8.34 -6.14
CA ASP A 175 11.82 -8.80 -7.04
C ASP A 175 13.22 -8.27 -6.71
N LEU A 176 13.54 -8.17 -5.41
CA LEU A 176 14.82 -7.62 -4.94
C LEU A 176 16.05 -8.34 -5.53
N LEU A 177 15.94 -9.64 -5.83
CA LEU A 177 17.05 -10.44 -6.36
C LEU A 177 17.22 -10.36 -7.88
N SER A 178 16.26 -9.81 -8.62
CA SER A 178 16.38 -9.65 -10.08
C SER A 178 17.48 -8.65 -10.48
N LEU A 179 17.93 -7.80 -9.55
CA LEU A 179 19.06 -6.88 -9.75
C LEU A 179 20.44 -7.55 -9.75
N ILE A 180 20.54 -8.82 -9.34
CA ILE A 180 21.84 -9.52 -9.20
C ILE A 180 22.29 -10.11 -10.54
N HIS A 181 21.45 -10.09 -11.57
CA HIS A 181 21.71 -10.69 -12.89
C HIS A 181 22.00 -9.66 -14.01
N ILE A 182 22.45 -8.46 -13.66
CA ILE A 182 22.94 -7.48 -14.63
C ILE A 182 24.46 -7.46 -14.62
#